data_807a3ecdbe033892717a20e2e2757502
#
_entry.id   807a3ecdbe033892717a20e2e2757502
#
_cell.length_a   1.000
_cell.length_b   1.000
_cell.length_c   1.000
_cell.angle_alpha   90.00
_cell.angle_beta   90.00
_cell.angle_gamma   90.00
#
_symmetry.space_group_name_H-M   'P 1'
#
loop_
_entity.id
_entity.type
_entity.pdbx_description
1 polymer ?
#
loop_
_entity_poly.entity_id
_entity_poly.type
_entity_poly.pdbx_seq_one_letter_code
_entity_poly.pdbx_strand_id
1 'polypeptide(L)'
;MKTSRFSEPQILAILRQAEGGVPVPELCREHGMSTASFYKWRSKYGGMDASMISQMKALEDENRRLKKMYAEMSMQAELLKEALGKKLTRPSQRREMAGKAVALHGVSIALACRTFEVSETCYRYSAKLNDENEQIADLLIGLTRAKKTWGFGLCFLYLRNVRGHRWNHKRVYRIYRELELNLRIKPRKRLKRDKPDALTVPDAPNLVWSMDFMADRLEDGRQFRLLNVLDDFNREGLGIEVDFSLPAERVIRSLNQIIEWRGRPFAIRVDNGPEYVSGKLMEWAATQGIALSHIQPGKPQQNAYVERYNRTVRHEWLDQYIIESIEEAQEFATQWLWTYVSAIFDAP
;
A
#
# COMPACT_ATOMS: atom_id res chain seq x y z
N MET A 1 20.63 12.53 -48.55
CA MET A 1 21.73 13.39 -49.09
C MET A 1 21.97 13.02 -50.51
N LYS A 2 22.01 14.00 -51.47
CA LYS A 2 22.36 13.71 -52.86
C LYS A 2 23.84 13.35 -52.88
N THR A 3 24.18 12.12 -53.25
CA THR A 3 25.57 11.66 -53.47
C THR A 3 26.16 12.46 -54.61
N SER A 4 27.35 13.07 -54.40
CA SER A 4 28.01 13.81 -55.47
C SER A 4 28.49 12.81 -56.54
N ARG A 5 28.34 13.19 -57.80
CA ARG A 5 28.72 12.36 -58.97
C ARG A 5 30.24 12.12 -59.05
N PHE A 6 31.05 12.93 -58.32
CA PHE A 6 32.50 12.85 -58.29
C PHE A 6 33.02 12.55 -56.90
N SER A 7 33.95 11.62 -56.80
CA SER A 7 34.68 11.37 -55.55
C SER A 7 35.70 12.48 -55.30
N GLU A 8 36.08 12.68 -54.06
CA GLU A 8 37.03 13.72 -53.70
C GLU A 8 38.40 13.58 -54.34
N PRO A 9 38.97 12.37 -54.48
CA PRO A 9 40.20 12.17 -55.25
C PRO A 9 40.07 12.63 -56.68
N GLN A 10 38.89 12.40 -57.31
CA GLN A 10 38.62 12.88 -58.68
C GLN A 10 38.52 14.42 -58.74
N ILE A 11 37.90 15.04 -57.73
CA ILE A 11 37.80 16.50 -57.63
C ILE A 11 39.20 17.12 -57.50
N LEU A 12 40.07 16.55 -56.67
CA LEU A 12 41.43 17.01 -56.52
C LEU A 12 42.28 16.83 -57.78
N ALA A 13 42.10 15.71 -58.49
CA ALA A 13 42.81 15.48 -59.76
C ALA A 13 42.39 16.55 -60.81
N ILE A 14 41.13 16.88 -60.87
CA ILE A 14 40.60 17.93 -61.78
C ILE A 14 41.15 19.31 -61.38
N LEU A 15 41.19 19.65 -60.09
CA LEU A 15 41.75 20.91 -59.60
C LEU A 15 43.23 21.05 -59.89
N ARG A 16 44.03 19.95 -59.74
CA ARG A 16 45.43 19.92 -60.09
C ARG A 16 45.68 20.09 -61.58
N GLN A 17 44.84 19.52 -62.45
CA GLN A 17 44.90 19.74 -63.92
C GLN A 17 44.71 21.22 -64.29
N ALA A 18 43.81 21.92 -63.60
CA ALA A 18 43.61 23.34 -63.78
C ALA A 18 44.79 24.17 -63.28
N GLU A 19 45.44 23.78 -62.17
CA GLU A 19 46.67 24.41 -61.64
C GLU A 19 47.86 24.14 -62.58
N GLY A 20 47.84 23.01 -63.28
CA GLY A 20 48.82 22.68 -64.33
C GLY A 20 48.61 23.43 -65.64
N GLY A 21 47.63 24.37 -65.73
CA GLY A 21 47.42 25.26 -66.83
C GLY A 21 46.33 24.85 -67.81
N VAL A 22 45.60 23.81 -67.59
CA VAL A 22 44.47 23.39 -68.45
C VAL A 22 43.29 24.34 -68.29
N PRO A 23 42.71 24.90 -69.40
CA PRO A 23 41.62 25.85 -69.32
C PRO A 23 40.34 25.24 -68.65
N VAL A 24 39.73 25.96 -67.76
CA VAL A 24 38.53 25.50 -67.02
C VAL A 24 37.39 25.05 -67.94
N PRO A 25 37.10 25.73 -69.06
CA PRO A 25 36.04 25.29 -69.99
C PRO A 25 36.31 23.93 -70.64
N GLU A 26 37.56 23.59 -70.82
CA GLU A 26 37.99 22.31 -71.41
C GLU A 26 37.79 21.17 -70.43
N LEU A 27 38.27 21.36 -69.18
CA LEU A 27 38.06 20.43 -68.03
C LEU A 27 36.57 20.18 -67.80
N CYS A 28 35.73 21.22 -67.92
CA CYS A 28 34.29 21.08 -67.73
C CYS A 28 33.64 20.22 -68.83
N ARG A 29 34.13 20.27 -70.08
CA ARG A 29 33.67 19.42 -71.14
C ARG A 29 34.16 17.97 -71.00
N GLU A 30 35.42 17.80 -70.71
CA GLU A 30 36.05 16.51 -70.54
C GLU A 30 35.39 15.68 -69.42
N HIS A 31 35.19 16.29 -68.27
CA HIS A 31 34.62 15.64 -67.11
C HIS A 31 33.11 15.76 -66.99
N GLY A 32 32.43 16.42 -67.90
CA GLY A 32 30.97 16.57 -67.91
C GLY A 32 30.40 17.28 -66.65
N MET A 33 31.08 18.33 -66.22
CA MET A 33 30.69 19.14 -65.05
C MET A 33 30.39 20.61 -65.44
N SER A 34 29.65 21.32 -64.57
CA SER A 34 29.41 22.75 -64.75
C SER A 34 30.60 23.59 -64.21
N THR A 35 30.84 24.74 -64.87
CA THR A 35 31.83 25.72 -64.38
C THR A 35 31.55 26.18 -62.97
N ALA A 36 30.25 26.33 -62.58
CA ALA A 36 29.84 26.63 -61.18
C ALA A 36 30.29 25.56 -60.17
N SER A 37 30.25 24.27 -60.58
CA SER A 37 30.72 23.17 -59.74
C SER A 37 32.23 23.23 -59.53
N PHE A 38 32.98 23.54 -60.64
CA PHE A 38 34.46 23.70 -60.57
C PHE A 38 34.83 24.84 -59.59
N TYR A 39 34.29 26.02 -59.71
CA TYR A 39 34.62 27.12 -58.78
C TYR A 39 34.19 26.88 -57.34
N LYS A 40 33.10 26.15 -57.14
CA LYS A 40 32.69 25.70 -55.80
C LYS A 40 33.68 24.71 -55.22
N TRP A 41 34.22 23.79 -56.03
CA TRP A 41 35.28 22.88 -55.57
C TRP A 41 36.58 23.60 -55.32
N ARG A 42 36.97 24.56 -56.22
CA ARG A 42 38.20 25.37 -56.05
C ARG A 42 38.12 26.22 -54.77
N SER A 43 36.95 26.82 -54.46
CA SER A 43 36.76 27.55 -53.20
C SER A 43 36.84 26.64 -51.96
N LYS A 44 36.44 25.38 -52.07
CA LYS A 44 36.41 24.46 -50.95
C LYS A 44 37.71 23.66 -50.74
N TYR A 45 38.37 23.32 -51.86
CA TYR A 45 39.48 22.39 -51.85
C TYR A 45 40.77 22.91 -52.55
N GLY A 46 40.75 24.12 -53.11
CA GLY A 46 41.90 24.69 -53.80
C GLY A 46 43.10 24.86 -52.91
N GLY A 47 44.24 24.33 -53.37
CA GLY A 47 45.48 24.34 -52.61
C GLY A 47 45.61 23.26 -51.49
N MET A 48 44.61 22.37 -51.39
CA MET A 48 44.68 21.28 -50.43
C MET A 48 45.15 19.98 -51.09
N ASP A 49 45.99 19.23 -50.35
CA ASP A 49 46.32 17.87 -50.75
C ASP A 49 45.33 16.85 -50.12
N ALA A 50 45.46 15.59 -50.52
CA ALA A 50 44.56 14.53 -50.03
C ALA A 50 44.64 14.33 -48.51
N SER A 51 45.82 14.59 -47.91
CA SER A 51 46.07 14.50 -46.49
C SER A 51 45.31 15.59 -45.72
N MET A 52 45.40 16.83 -46.22
CA MET A 52 44.68 17.97 -45.62
C MET A 52 43.15 17.82 -45.65
N ILE A 53 42.60 17.27 -46.74
CA ILE A 53 41.16 16.97 -46.84
C ILE A 53 40.75 15.89 -45.86
N SER A 54 41.57 14.85 -45.68
CA SER A 54 41.30 13.82 -44.68
C SER A 54 41.31 14.38 -43.28
N GLN A 55 42.26 15.26 -42.94
CA GLN A 55 42.31 15.93 -41.65
C GLN A 55 41.13 16.86 -41.43
N MET A 56 40.72 17.65 -42.43
CA MET A 56 39.58 18.52 -42.36
C MET A 56 38.30 17.74 -42.08
N LYS A 57 38.09 16.59 -42.69
CA LYS A 57 36.92 15.71 -42.41
C LYS A 57 36.96 15.15 -41.01
N ALA A 58 38.14 14.67 -40.58
CA ALA A 58 38.28 14.16 -39.21
C ALA A 58 37.90 15.25 -38.19
N LEU A 59 38.36 16.48 -38.41
CA LEU A 59 38.01 17.62 -37.57
C LEU A 59 36.53 18.02 -37.66
N GLU A 60 35.89 17.96 -38.85
CA GLU A 60 34.47 18.21 -39.02
C GLU A 60 33.61 17.15 -38.28
N ASP A 61 34.01 15.87 -38.36
CA ASP A 61 33.30 14.78 -37.68
C ASP A 61 33.51 14.87 -36.15
N GLU A 62 34.72 15.22 -35.71
CA GLU A 62 35.02 15.46 -34.29
C GLU A 62 34.21 16.65 -33.74
N ASN A 63 34.16 17.74 -34.48
CA ASN A 63 33.37 18.93 -34.09
C ASN A 63 31.88 18.61 -34.02
N ARG A 64 31.36 17.83 -34.97
CA ARG A 64 29.96 17.33 -34.95
C ARG A 64 29.71 16.46 -33.69
N ARG A 65 30.63 15.56 -33.37
CA ARG A 65 30.56 14.72 -32.19
C ARG A 65 30.60 15.55 -30.90
N LEU A 66 31.55 16.49 -30.81
CA LEU A 66 31.66 17.37 -29.62
C LEU A 66 30.42 18.25 -29.43
N LYS A 67 29.88 18.84 -30.48
CA LYS A 67 28.63 19.62 -30.42
C LYS A 67 27.45 18.80 -29.91
N LYS A 68 27.34 17.53 -30.36
CA LYS A 68 26.30 16.60 -29.86
C LYS A 68 26.49 16.28 -28.39
N MET A 69 27.72 15.95 -27.99
CA MET A 69 28.03 15.67 -26.57
C MET A 69 27.78 16.88 -25.67
N TYR A 70 28.17 18.07 -26.12
CA TYR A 70 27.91 19.30 -25.36
C TYR A 70 26.42 19.56 -25.16
N ALA A 71 25.61 19.40 -26.21
CA ALA A 71 24.16 19.56 -26.11
C ALA A 71 23.54 18.54 -25.13
N GLU A 72 23.97 17.27 -25.19
CA GLU A 72 23.53 16.24 -24.25
C GLU A 72 23.93 16.56 -22.81
N MET A 73 25.14 16.99 -22.57
CA MET A 73 25.62 17.38 -21.23
C MET A 73 24.87 18.58 -20.67
N SER A 74 24.62 19.61 -21.51
CA SER A 74 23.84 20.79 -21.08
C SER A 74 22.43 20.39 -20.67
N MET A 75 21.75 19.56 -21.45
CA MET A 75 20.42 19.06 -21.09
C MET A 75 20.44 18.23 -19.80
N GLN A 76 21.44 17.38 -19.62
CA GLN A 76 21.59 16.62 -18.37
C GLN A 76 21.78 17.53 -17.16
N ALA A 77 22.61 18.58 -17.29
CA ALA A 77 22.87 19.53 -16.22
C ALA A 77 21.58 20.31 -15.83
N GLU A 78 20.76 20.70 -16.79
CA GLU A 78 19.48 21.35 -16.54
C GLU A 78 18.50 20.42 -15.81
N LEU A 79 18.35 19.19 -16.26
CA LEU A 79 17.48 18.19 -15.63
C LEU A 79 17.93 17.89 -14.19
N LEU A 80 19.24 17.79 -13.96
CA LEU A 80 19.78 17.56 -12.62
C LEU A 80 19.59 18.78 -11.71
N LYS A 81 19.73 20.01 -12.22
CA LYS A 81 19.42 21.24 -11.45
C LYS A 81 17.96 21.29 -11.02
N GLU A 82 17.05 20.94 -11.90
CA GLU A 82 15.61 20.87 -11.56
C GLU A 82 15.31 19.78 -10.53
N ALA A 83 16.07 18.68 -10.55
CA ALA A 83 15.94 17.59 -9.60
C ALA A 83 16.59 17.83 -8.23
N LEU A 84 17.55 18.76 -8.12
CA LEU A 84 18.35 19.02 -6.90
C LEU A 84 17.52 19.42 -5.66
N GLY A 85 16.31 19.94 -5.85
CA GLY A 85 15.38 20.25 -4.75
C GLY A 85 14.55 19.06 -4.24
N LYS A 86 14.64 17.87 -4.85
CA LYS A 86 13.78 16.73 -4.56
C LYS A 86 14.61 15.53 -4.13
N LYS A 87 14.33 14.99 -2.94
CA LYS A 87 14.93 13.72 -2.48
C LYS A 87 14.47 12.55 -3.36
N LEU A 88 15.21 12.25 -4.43
CA LEU A 88 14.95 11.15 -5.36
C LEU A 88 15.45 9.80 -4.81
N THR A 89 14.96 9.38 -3.67
CA THR A 89 15.43 8.15 -3.00
C THR A 89 14.72 6.89 -3.48
N ARG A 90 13.53 7.01 -4.07
CA ARG A 90 12.72 5.86 -4.49
C ARG A 90 12.72 5.67 -6.00
N PRO A 91 12.81 4.42 -6.51
CA PRO A 91 12.77 4.13 -7.96
C PRO A 91 11.53 4.70 -8.67
N SER A 92 10.38 4.75 -7.99
CA SER A 92 9.15 5.34 -8.53
C SER A 92 9.27 6.84 -8.78
N GLN A 93 9.94 7.58 -7.90
CA GLN A 93 10.16 9.02 -8.05
C GLN A 93 11.14 9.32 -9.19
N ARG A 94 12.20 8.51 -9.33
CA ARG A 94 13.15 8.61 -10.44
C ARG A 94 12.45 8.38 -11.79
N ARG A 95 11.56 7.37 -11.85
CA ARG A 95 10.76 7.09 -13.04
C ARG A 95 9.81 8.24 -13.38
N GLU A 96 9.14 8.81 -12.40
CA GLU A 96 8.25 9.96 -12.58
C GLU A 96 9.01 11.18 -13.12
N MET A 97 10.20 11.46 -12.59
CA MET A 97 11.06 12.55 -13.06
C MET A 97 11.56 12.32 -14.48
N ALA A 98 11.94 11.08 -14.81
CA ALA A 98 12.28 10.72 -16.19
C ALA A 98 11.10 10.94 -17.15
N GLY A 99 9.87 10.60 -16.73
CA GLY A 99 8.66 10.86 -17.50
C GLY A 99 8.39 12.35 -17.72
N LYS A 100 8.55 13.16 -16.66
CA LYS A 100 8.42 14.63 -16.74
C LYS A 100 9.47 15.25 -17.65
N ALA A 101 10.73 14.80 -17.57
CA ALA A 101 11.79 15.27 -18.45
C ALA A 101 11.49 15.03 -19.93
N VAL A 102 10.97 13.86 -20.28
CA VAL A 102 10.57 13.55 -21.67
C VAL A 102 9.39 14.41 -22.09
N ALA A 103 8.37 14.57 -21.23
CA ALA A 103 7.15 15.30 -21.57
C ALA A 103 7.34 16.82 -21.66
N LEU A 104 8.11 17.42 -20.73
CA LEU A 104 8.27 18.89 -20.62
C LEU A 104 9.45 19.42 -21.43
N HIS A 105 10.57 18.69 -21.47
CA HIS A 105 11.80 19.16 -22.11
C HIS A 105 12.06 18.47 -23.47
N GLY A 106 11.20 17.54 -23.89
CA GLY A 106 11.33 16.86 -25.19
C GLY A 106 12.62 16.03 -25.34
N VAL A 107 13.28 15.67 -24.22
CA VAL A 107 14.52 14.88 -24.24
C VAL A 107 14.24 13.44 -24.65
N SER A 108 15.25 12.76 -25.21
CA SER A 108 15.10 11.35 -25.56
C SER A 108 14.92 10.49 -24.30
N ILE A 109 14.13 9.41 -24.42
CA ILE A 109 13.89 8.46 -23.33
C ILE A 109 15.24 7.91 -22.80
N ALA A 110 16.17 7.59 -23.70
CA ALA A 110 17.49 7.08 -23.33
C ALA A 110 18.28 8.10 -22.48
N LEU A 111 18.22 9.38 -22.81
CA LEU A 111 18.90 10.44 -22.05
C LEU A 111 18.24 10.61 -20.68
N ALA A 112 16.92 10.71 -20.61
CA ALA A 112 16.18 10.81 -19.36
C ALA A 112 16.43 9.60 -18.43
N CYS A 113 16.38 8.40 -18.97
CA CYS A 113 16.65 7.17 -18.22
C CYS A 113 18.08 7.13 -17.65
N ARG A 114 19.06 7.57 -18.43
CA ARG A 114 20.46 7.65 -17.99
C ARG A 114 20.64 8.70 -16.89
N THR A 115 20.03 9.87 -17.05
CA THR A 115 20.12 10.99 -16.10
C THR A 115 19.53 10.63 -14.73
N PHE A 116 18.39 9.92 -14.71
CA PHE A 116 17.70 9.55 -13.45
C PHE A 116 18.00 8.12 -12.99
N GLU A 117 18.96 7.44 -13.59
CA GLU A 117 19.34 6.04 -13.26
C GLU A 117 18.16 5.07 -13.24
N VAL A 118 17.32 5.14 -14.27
CA VAL A 118 16.16 4.26 -14.48
C VAL A 118 16.41 3.44 -15.74
N SER A 119 16.16 2.13 -15.71
CA SER A 119 16.23 1.33 -16.93
C SER A 119 15.08 1.69 -17.89
N GLU A 120 15.33 1.62 -19.21
CA GLU A 120 14.25 1.86 -20.19
C GLU A 120 13.11 0.88 -20.05
N THR A 121 13.37 -0.36 -19.63
CA THR A 121 12.36 -1.36 -19.33
C THR A 121 11.45 -0.89 -18.16
N CYS A 122 12.06 -0.33 -17.11
CA CYS A 122 11.32 0.25 -15.98
C CYS A 122 10.54 1.49 -16.40
N TYR A 123 11.10 2.33 -17.25
CA TYR A 123 10.43 3.51 -17.79
C TYR A 123 9.18 3.14 -18.60
N ARG A 124 9.30 2.18 -19.51
CA ARG A 124 8.21 1.73 -20.41
C ARG A 124 7.22 0.77 -19.74
N TYR A 125 7.53 0.30 -18.50
CA TYR A 125 6.64 -0.59 -17.80
C TYR A 125 5.30 0.12 -17.51
N SER A 126 4.22 -0.35 -18.10
CA SER A 126 2.86 -0.05 -17.68
C SER A 126 2.36 -1.22 -16.85
N ALA A 127 1.84 -0.94 -15.64
CA ALA A 127 1.15 -1.97 -14.88
C ALA A 127 -0.03 -2.45 -15.72
N LYS A 128 -0.03 -3.72 -16.13
CA LYS A 128 -1.22 -4.31 -16.76
C LYS A 128 -2.31 -4.23 -15.69
N LEU A 129 -3.35 -3.45 -15.97
CA LEU A 129 -4.59 -3.49 -15.20
C LEU A 129 -5.04 -4.96 -15.19
N ASN A 130 -5.05 -5.54 -13.99
CA ASN A 130 -5.50 -6.90 -13.82
C ASN A 130 -6.91 -6.77 -13.27
N ASP A 131 -7.91 -7.32 -13.97
CA ASP A 131 -9.34 -7.33 -13.57
C ASP A 131 -9.51 -7.76 -12.09
N GLU A 132 -8.63 -8.63 -11.63
CA GLU A 132 -8.55 -9.05 -10.23
C GLU A 132 -8.15 -7.92 -9.26
N ASN A 133 -7.37 -6.92 -9.69
CA ASN A 133 -7.08 -5.75 -8.86
C ASN A 133 -8.29 -4.85 -8.70
N GLU A 134 -9.09 -4.72 -9.72
CA GLU A 134 -10.34 -3.96 -9.71
C GLU A 134 -11.36 -4.65 -8.78
N GLN A 135 -11.49 -5.97 -8.87
CA GLN A 135 -12.29 -6.76 -7.94
C GLN A 135 -11.85 -6.59 -6.48
N ILE A 136 -10.53 -6.61 -6.20
CA ILE A 136 -9.99 -6.37 -4.86
C ILE A 136 -10.34 -4.95 -4.38
N ALA A 137 -10.23 -3.95 -5.26
CA ALA A 137 -10.53 -2.56 -4.96
C ALA A 137 -12.01 -2.38 -4.57
N ASP A 138 -12.92 -2.93 -5.36
CA ASP A 138 -14.37 -2.85 -5.12
C ASP A 138 -14.77 -3.50 -3.79
N LEU A 139 -14.23 -4.68 -3.51
CA LEU A 139 -14.49 -5.38 -2.26
C LEU A 139 -13.93 -4.61 -1.05
N LEU A 140 -12.74 -4.02 -1.15
CA LEU A 140 -12.17 -3.20 -0.08
C LEU A 140 -13.00 -1.93 0.17
N ILE A 141 -13.43 -1.26 -0.89
CA ILE A 141 -14.31 -0.07 -0.79
C ILE A 141 -15.65 -0.46 -0.15
N GLY A 142 -16.25 -1.57 -0.57
CA GLY A 142 -17.50 -2.07 0.01
C GLY A 142 -17.36 -2.37 1.51
N LEU A 143 -16.30 -3.09 1.90
CA LEU A 143 -16.05 -3.43 3.30
C LEU A 143 -15.78 -2.19 4.18
N THR A 144 -14.96 -1.25 3.73
CA THR A 144 -14.64 -0.05 4.51
C THR A 144 -15.82 0.91 4.62
N ARG A 145 -16.77 0.88 3.68
CA ARG A 145 -18.03 1.61 3.78
C ARG A 145 -18.99 0.95 4.78
N ALA A 146 -19.11 -0.38 4.72
CA ALA A 146 -19.99 -1.14 5.62
C ALA A 146 -19.44 -1.19 7.06
N LYS A 147 -18.13 -1.29 7.23
CA LYS A 147 -17.43 -1.42 8.52
C LYS A 147 -16.40 -0.30 8.68
N LYS A 148 -16.88 0.90 9.01
CA LYS A 148 -16.07 2.14 9.08
C LYS A 148 -14.89 2.09 10.04
N THR A 149 -14.93 1.22 11.03
CA THR A 149 -13.89 1.05 12.06
C THR A 149 -12.84 0.01 11.68
N TRP A 150 -13.08 -0.77 10.64
CA TRP A 150 -12.16 -1.81 10.20
C TRP A 150 -10.94 -1.22 9.50
N GLY A 151 -9.75 -1.54 10.02
CA GLY A 151 -8.50 -1.27 9.35
C GLY A 151 -8.15 -2.39 8.36
N PHE A 152 -7.05 -2.20 7.65
CA PHE A 152 -6.56 -3.15 6.65
C PHE A 152 -6.53 -4.61 7.13
N GLY A 153 -6.06 -4.85 8.36
CA GLY A 153 -5.92 -6.21 8.90
C GLY A 153 -7.24 -6.96 8.94
N LEU A 154 -8.30 -6.34 9.46
CA LEU A 154 -9.63 -6.94 9.53
C LEU A 154 -10.26 -7.12 8.14
N CYS A 155 -10.12 -6.13 7.26
CA CYS A 155 -10.58 -6.27 5.87
C CYS A 155 -9.91 -7.44 5.16
N PHE A 156 -8.60 -7.59 5.30
CA PHE A 156 -7.85 -8.69 4.69
C PHE A 156 -8.26 -10.06 5.24
N LEU A 157 -8.39 -10.19 6.57
CA LEU A 157 -8.81 -11.43 7.22
C LEU A 157 -10.23 -11.82 6.80
N TYR A 158 -11.15 -10.87 6.74
CA TYR A 158 -12.52 -11.12 6.26
C TYR A 158 -12.55 -11.61 4.81
N LEU A 159 -11.81 -10.95 3.91
CA LEU A 159 -11.72 -11.39 2.51
C LEU A 159 -11.13 -12.79 2.39
N ARG A 160 -10.14 -13.13 3.22
CA ARG A 160 -9.47 -14.42 3.22
C ARG A 160 -10.33 -15.52 3.85
N ASN A 161 -10.83 -15.30 5.07
CA ASN A 161 -11.45 -16.33 5.90
C ASN A 161 -12.95 -16.50 5.58
N VAL A 162 -13.67 -15.37 5.41
CA VAL A 162 -15.13 -15.42 5.18
C VAL A 162 -15.48 -15.51 3.70
N ARG A 163 -14.76 -14.72 2.84
CA ARG A 163 -15.02 -14.72 1.39
C ARG A 163 -14.17 -15.72 0.62
N GLY A 164 -13.20 -16.39 1.26
CA GLY A 164 -12.38 -17.44 0.66
C GLY A 164 -11.33 -16.98 -0.36
N HIS A 165 -11.05 -15.67 -0.45
CA HIS A 165 -10.09 -15.13 -1.40
C HIS A 165 -8.65 -15.35 -0.92
N ARG A 166 -7.86 -16.16 -1.64
CA ARG A 166 -6.45 -16.48 -1.31
C ARG A 166 -5.45 -15.48 -1.94
N TRP A 167 -5.73 -14.19 -1.88
CA TRP A 167 -4.84 -13.18 -2.43
C TRP A 167 -3.62 -12.93 -1.55
N ASN A 168 -2.52 -12.51 -2.20
CA ASN A 168 -1.31 -12.16 -1.49
C ASN A 168 -1.52 -10.88 -0.64
N HIS A 169 -1.21 -10.95 0.66
CA HIS A 169 -1.32 -9.84 1.62
C HIS A 169 -0.67 -8.54 1.12
N LYS A 170 0.56 -8.62 0.56
CA LYS A 170 1.28 -7.44 0.05
C LYS A 170 0.56 -6.80 -1.14
N ARG A 171 -0.09 -7.61 -2.00
CA ARG A 171 -0.87 -7.13 -3.13
C ARG A 171 -2.12 -6.36 -2.66
N VAL A 172 -2.90 -6.97 -1.77
CA VAL A 172 -4.12 -6.36 -1.22
C VAL A 172 -3.78 -5.08 -0.44
N TYR A 173 -2.68 -5.09 0.35
CA TYR A 173 -2.23 -3.92 1.10
C TYR A 173 -1.81 -2.75 0.20
N ARG A 174 -1.16 -3.03 -0.94
CA ARG A 174 -0.82 -2.00 -1.92
C ARG A 174 -2.08 -1.32 -2.44
N ILE A 175 -3.09 -2.10 -2.88
CA ILE A 175 -4.35 -1.57 -3.41
C ILE A 175 -5.09 -0.76 -2.33
N TYR A 176 -5.16 -1.28 -1.10
CA TYR A 176 -5.75 -0.57 0.03
C TYR A 176 -5.13 0.81 0.28
N ARG A 177 -3.80 0.91 0.13
CA ARG A 177 -3.08 2.19 0.25
C ARG A 177 -3.28 3.12 -0.94
N GLU A 178 -3.31 2.58 -2.15
CA GLU A 178 -3.59 3.34 -3.39
C GLU A 178 -4.98 3.98 -3.34
N LEU A 179 -5.95 3.31 -2.72
CA LEU A 179 -7.32 3.81 -2.50
C LEU A 179 -7.44 4.77 -1.29
N GLU A 180 -6.37 5.05 -0.57
CA GLU A 180 -6.35 5.92 0.62
C GLU A 180 -7.32 5.51 1.73
N LEU A 181 -7.64 4.21 1.85
CA LEU A 181 -8.59 3.67 2.82
C LEU A 181 -8.05 3.61 4.25
N ASN A 182 -6.86 4.14 4.51
CA ASN A 182 -6.26 4.13 5.83
C ASN A 182 -7.09 4.93 6.84
N LEU A 183 -7.39 4.32 7.98
CA LEU A 183 -8.03 5.02 9.09
C LEU A 183 -7.14 6.18 9.55
N ARG A 184 -7.72 7.36 9.70
CA ARG A 184 -7.03 8.54 10.26
C ARG A 184 -6.88 8.37 11.76
N ILE A 185 -5.78 7.77 12.19
CA ILE A 185 -5.44 7.65 13.61
C ILE A 185 -4.84 8.99 14.06
N LYS A 186 -5.58 9.76 14.85
CA LYS A 186 -5.00 10.92 15.55
C LYS A 186 -4.07 10.38 16.66
N PRO A 187 -2.76 10.69 16.66
CA PRO A 187 -1.89 10.27 17.73
C PRO A 187 -2.36 10.93 19.04
N ARG A 188 -2.86 10.11 19.99
CA ARG A 188 -3.17 10.59 21.33
C ARG A 188 -1.84 10.85 22.05
N LYS A 189 -1.66 12.05 22.62
CA LYS A 189 -0.58 12.29 23.60
C LYS A 189 -0.80 11.35 24.76
N ARG A 190 0.00 10.26 24.83
CA ARG A 190 -0.02 9.35 25.97
C ARG A 190 0.62 10.07 27.16
N LEU A 191 -0.13 10.18 28.26
CA LEU A 191 0.48 10.45 29.57
C LEU A 191 1.45 9.31 29.86
N LYS A 192 2.70 9.61 30.21
CA LYS A 192 3.65 8.62 30.74
C LYS A 192 3.09 8.13 32.08
N ARG A 193 2.51 6.94 32.08
CA ARG A 193 2.17 6.19 33.28
C ARG A 193 3.13 5.03 33.37
N ASP A 194 3.44 4.59 34.59
CA ASP A 194 4.21 3.37 34.81
C ASP A 194 3.50 2.22 34.08
N LYS A 195 4.31 1.35 33.47
CA LYS A 195 3.76 0.24 32.69
C LYS A 195 3.12 -0.72 33.71
N PRO A 196 1.81 -0.98 33.64
CA PRO A 196 1.21 -1.97 34.55
C PRO A 196 1.82 -3.34 34.25
N ASP A 197 1.85 -4.20 35.28
CA ASP A 197 2.26 -5.59 35.12
C ASP A 197 1.48 -6.23 33.98
N ALA A 198 2.19 -6.96 33.11
CA ALA A 198 1.55 -7.62 32.01
C ALA A 198 0.57 -8.68 32.50
N LEU A 199 -0.67 -8.67 32.03
CA LEU A 199 -1.62 -9.72 32.33
C LEU A 199 -1.09 -11.03 31.72
N THR A 200 -0.98 -12.07 32.58
CA THR A 200 -0.55 -13.40 32.16
C THR A 200 -1.58 -13.96 31.18
N VAL A 201 -1.14 -14.29 29.96
CA VAL A 201 -1.98 -14.97 28.97
C VAL A 201 -2.03 -16.44 29.36
N PRO A 202 -3.22 -17.07 29.43
CA PRO A 202 -3.32 -18.52 29.61
C PRO A 202 -2.60 -19.27 28.48
N ASP A 203 -2.11 -20.47 28.77
CA ASP A 203 -1.31 -21.25 27.79
C ASP A 203 -2.18 -22.05 26.79
N ALA A 204 -3.48 -22.20 27.06
CA ALA A 204 -4.42 -22.94 26.24
C ALA A 204 -5.84 -22.37 26.31
N PRO A 205 -6.69 -22.67 25.29
CA PRO A 205 -8.12 -22.34 25.31
C PRO A 205 -8.83 -22.98 26.51
N ASN A 206 -9.91 -22.36 26.96
CA ASN A 206 -10.73 -22.79 28.09
C ASN A 206 -10.01 -22.89 29.45
N LEU A 207 -8.81 -22.33 29.61
CA LEU A 207 -8.21 -22.21 30.91
C LEU A 207 -8.84 -21.05 31.72
N VAL A 208 -8.93 -19.87 31.11
CA VAL A 208 -9.51 -18.70 31.78
C VAL A 208 -10.44 -17.97 30.79
N TRP A 209 -11.68 -17.83 31.19
CA TRP A 209 -12.61 -16.93 30.55
C TRP A 209 -12.68 -15.61 31.33
N SER A 210 -12.94 -14.52 30.63
CA SER A 210 -13.29 -13.23 31.23
C SER A 210 -14.71 -12.87 30.87
N MET A 211 -15.49 -12.34 31.80
CA MET A 211 -16.81 -11.81 31.50
C MET A 211 -17.01 -10.42 32.10
N ASP A 212 -17.84 -9.63 31.44
CA ASP A 212 -18.15 -8.28 31.88
C ASP A 212 -19.51 -7.83 31.33
N PHE A 213 -20.14 -6.89 32.04
CA PHE A 213 -21.40 -6.28 31.63
C PHE A 213 -21.17 -4.97 30.90
N MET A 214 -22.01 -4.77 29.87
CA MET A 214 -22.20 -3.47 29.22
C MET A 214 -23.65 -3.05 29.35
N ALA A 215 -23.92 -1.77 29.12
CA ALA A 215 -25.26 -1.24 29.01
C ALA A 215 -25.38 -0.32 27.82
N ASP A 216 -26.57 -0.33 27.20
CA ASP A 216 -26.96 0.60 26.15
C ASP A 216 -28.48 0.90 26.24
N ARG A 217 -29.03 1.63 25.27
CA ARG A 217 -30.43 2.05 25.26
C ARG A 217 -31.07 1.73 23.91
N LEU A 218 -32.30 1.28 23.96
CA LEU A 218 -33.18 1.17 22.79
C LEU A 218 -33.56 2.58 22.28
N GLU A 219 -34.17 2.64 21.10
CA GLU A 219 -34.68 3.88 20.49
C GLU A 219 -35.71 4.60 21.42
N ASP A 220 -36.49 3.84 22.12
CA ASP A 220 -37.50 4.35 23.08
C ASP A 220 -36.90 4.84 24.42
N GLY A 221 -35.57 4.74 24.58
CA GLY A 221 -34.81 5.18 25.75
C GLY A 221 -34.70 4.14 26.86
N ARG A 222 -35.39 2.97 26.77
CA ARG A 222 -35.21 1.89 27.74
C ARG A 222 -33.81 1.36 27.75
N GLN A 223 -33.22 1.22 28.92
CA GLN A 223 -31.88 0.67 29.07
C GLN A 223 -31.92 -0.85 29.00
N PHE A 224 -30.97 -1.44 28.26
CA PHE A 224 -30.71 -2.88 28.26
C PHE A 224 -29.26 -3.17 28.63
N ARG A 225 -28.98 -4.41 28.99
CA ARG A 225 -27.66 -4.88 29.40
C ARG A 225 -27.18 -5.99 28.49
N LEU A 226 -25.87 -6.09 28.35
CA LEU A 226 -25.19 -7.16 27.65
C LEU A 226 -24.25 -7.85 28.61
N LEU A 227 -24.22 -9.17 28.61
CA LEU A 227 -23.16 -9.98 29.21
C LEU A 227 -22.23 -10.43 28.09
N ASN A 228 -20.98 -10.03 28.15
CA ASN A 228 -19.92 -10.47 27.23
C ASN A 228 -19.06 -11.51 27.90
N VAL A 229 -18.81 -12.63 27.20
CA VAL A 229 -17.93 -13.71 27.64
C VAL A 229 -16.83 -13.92 26.60
N LEU A 230 -15.58 -13.95 27.04
CA LEU A 230 -14.38 -14.00 26.20
C LEU A 230 -13.42 -15.07 26.70
N ASP A 231 -12.76 -15.81 25.81
CA ASP A 231 -11.61 -16.64 26.15
C ASP A 231 -10.32 -15.79 26.21
N ASP A 232 -9.62 -15.83 27.32
CA ASP A 232 -8.42 -15.03 27.55
C ASP A 232 -7.20 -15.51 26.76
N PHE A 233 -7.19 -16.75 26.28
CA PHE A 233 -6.08 -17.29 25.47
C PHE A 233 -6.05 -16.67 24.08
N ASN A 234 -7.11 -16.84 23.31
CA ASN A 234 -7.17 -16.43 21.90
C ASN A 234 -7.98 -15.15 21.65
N ARG A 235 -8.64 -14.59 22.67
CA ARG A 235 -9.53 -13.42 22.57
C ARG A 235 -10.80 -13.69 21.80
N GLU A 236 -11.22 -14.93 21.72
CA GLU A 236 -12.45 -15.33 21.06
C GLU A 236 -13.66 -14.92 21.89
N GLY A 237 -14.63 -14.26 21.28
CA GLY A 237 -15.93 -14.02 21.87
C GLY A 237 -16.72 -15.32 21.94
N LEU A 238 -17.06 -15.74 23.15
CA LEU A 238 -17.77 -16.99 23.40
C LEU A 238 -19.27 -16.84 23.43
N GLY A 239 -19.76 -15.67 23.84
CA GLY A 239 -21.18 -15.37 23.89
C GLY A 239 -21.45 -13.90 24.20
N ILE A 240 -22.59 -13.41 23.72
CA ILE A 240 -23.17 -12.12 24.09
C ILE A 240 -24.64 -12.37 24.39
N GLU A 241 -25.03 -12.23 25.64
CA GLU A 241 -26.43 -12.33 26.09
C GLU A 241 -26.98 -10.91 26.30
N VAL A 242 -28.15 -10.62 25.73
CA VAL A 242 -28.79 -9.30 25.80
C VAL A 242 -30.15 -9.40 26.46
N ASP A 243 -30.40 -8.55 27.47
CA ASP A 243 -31.73 -8.43 28.09
C ASP A 243 -31.85 -7.09 28.84
N PHE A 244 -33.06 -6.72 29.23
CA PHE A 244 -33.30 -5.57 30.13
C PHE A 244 -32.66 -5.78 31.51
N SER A 245 -32.66 -7.03 31.98
CA SER A 245 -32.05 -7.43 33.25
C SER A 245 -31.33 -8.77 33.09
N LEU A 246 -30.15 -8.86 33.66
CA LEU A 246 -29.32 -10.06 33.62
C LEU A 246 -29.07 -10.55 35.07
N PRO A 247 -30.08 -11.12 35.74
CA PRO A 247 -29.90 -11.72 37.05
C PRO A 247 -28.99 -12.94 36.97
N ALA A 248 -28.50 -13.41 38.15
CA ALA A 248 -27.57 -14.54 38.25
C ALA A 248 -28.05 -15.80 37.50
N GLU A 249 -29.34 -16.10 37.55
CA GLU A 249 -29.93 -17.24 36.87
C GLU A 249 -29.81 -17.14 35.35
N ARG A 250 -29.96 -15.93 34.80
CA ARG A 250 -29.81 -15.69 33.36
C ARG A 250 -28.35 -15.83 32.93
N VAL A 251 -27.41 -15.28 33.76
CA VAL A 251 -25.97 -15.44 33.55
C VAL A 251 -25.57 -16.92 33.58
N ILE A 252 -26.05 -17.67 34.58
CA ILE A 252 -25.79 -19.11 34.68
C ILE A 252 -26.30 -19.87 33.46
N ARG A 253 -27.51 -19.56 33.00
CA ARG A 253 -28.09 -20.16 31.81
C ARG A 253 -27.20 -19.90 30.57
N SER A 254 -26.77 -18.66 30.35
CA SER A 254 -25.89 -18.30 29.24
C SER A 254 -24.54 -19.01 29.35
N LEU A 255 -23.93 -19.08 30.53
CA LEU A 255 -22.69 -19.81 30.75
C LEU A 255 -22.85 -21.32 30.50
N ASN A 256 -23.95 -21.94 30.92
CA ASN A 256 -24.21 -23.34 30.64
C ASN A 256 -24.30 -23.61 29.12
N GLN A 257 -24.98 -22.75 28.35
CA GLN A 257 -25.04 -22.86 26.90
C GLN A 257 -23.64 -22.77 26.26
N ILE A 258 -22.78 -21.87 26.73
CA ILE A 258 -21.42 -21.76 26.24
C ILE A 258 -20.62 -23.03 26.58
N ILE A 259 -20.76 -23.56 27.79
CA ILE A 259 -20.09 -24.78 28.26
C ILE A 259 -20.49 -26.00 27.42
N GLU A 260 -21.74 -26.14 27.02
CA GLU A 260 -22.23 -27.26 26.21
C GLU A 260 -21.48 -27.40 24.88
N TRP A 261 -21.11 -26.33 24.25
CA TRP A 261 -20.45 -26.38 22.94
C TRP A 261 -18.94 -26.10 22.96
N ARG A 262 -18.45 -25.41 23.99
CA ARG A 262 -17.00 -25.09 24.12
C ARG A 262 -16.26 -25.92 25.14
N GLY A 263 -16.98 -26.54 26.03
CA GLY A 263 -16.42 -27.20 27.19
C GLY A 263 -16.25 -26.25 28.38
N ARG A 264 -15.91 -26.80 29.51
CA ARG A 264 -15.86 -26.11 30.80
C ARG A 264 -14.52 -25.37 30.99
N PRO A 265 -14.50 -24.08 31.39
CA PRO A 265 -13.27 -23.38 31.74
C PRO A 265 -12.76 -23.84 33.11
N PHE A 266 -11.46 -23.67 33.35
CA PHE A 266 -10.87 -23.86 34.66
C PHE A 266 -11.22 -22.69 35.60
N ALA A 267 -11.21 -21.46 35.07
CA ALA A 267 -11.56 -20.27 35.86
C ALA A 267 -12.33 -19.25 35.00
N ILE A 268 -13.17 -18.45 35.67
CA ILE A 268 -13.82 -17.28 35.07
C ILE A 268 -13.40 -16.05 35.86
N ARG A 269 -12.82 -15.08 35.17
CA ARG A 269 -12.42 -13.79 35.69
C ARG A 269 -13.57 -12.81 35.61
N VAL A 270 -13.85 -12.15 36.74
CA VAL A 270 -14.96 -11.20 36.91
C VAL A 270 -14.49 -9.96 37.65
N ASP A 271 -15.18 -8.85 37.47
CA ASP A 271 -15.01 -7.68 38.32
C ASP A 271 -15.64 -7.91 39.72
N ASN A 272 -15.60 -6.88 40.56
CA ASN A 272 -16.19 -6.93 41.92
C ASN A 272 -17.64 -6.38 41.94
N GLY A 273 -18.33 -6.41 40.80
CA GLY A 273 -19.71 -5.97 40.69
C GLY A 273 -20.66 -6.82 41.57
N PRO A 274 -21.75 -6.24 42.10
CA PRO A 274 -22.70 -6.95 42.94
C PRO A 274 -23.33 -8.16 42.22
N GLU A 275 -23.37 -8.15 40.92
CA GLU A 275 -23.89 -9.23 40.09
C GLU A 275 -23.05 -10.49 40.19
N TYR A 276 -21.74 -10.36 40.37
CA TYR A 276 -20.79 -11.48 40.43
C TYR A 276 -20.56 -11.99 41.85
N VAL A 277 -20.97 -11.23 42.85
CA VAL A 277 -20.89 -11.63 44.27
C VAL A 277 -22.17 -12.35 44.73
N SER A 278 -23.10 -12.67 43.81
CA SER A 278 -24.32 -13.39 44.16
C SER A 278 -24.04 -14.81 44.62
N GLY A 279 -24.64 -15.21 45.76
CA GLY A 279 -24.49 -16.59 46.31
C GLY A 279 -24.82 -17.68 45.29
N LYS A 280 -25.83 -17.45 44.41
CA LYS A 280 -26.24 -18.42 43.37
C LYS A 280 -25.15 -18.66 42.31
N LEU A 281 -24.48 -17.60 41.86
CA LEU A 281 -23.39 -17.74 40.86
C LEU A 281 -22.18 -18.44 41.48
N MET A 282 -21.85 -18.13 42.74
CA MET A 282 -20.76 -18.76 43.48
C MET A 282 -21.03 -20.27 43.72
N GLU A 283 -22.26 -20.62 44.14
CA GLU A 283 -22.68 -22.00 44.32
C GLU A 283 -22.66 -22.79 43.01
N TRP A 284 -23.16 -22.21 41.92
CA TRP A 284 -23.09 -22.82 40.59
C TRP A 284 -21.65 -23.07 40.18
N ALA A 285 -20.79 -22.09 40.29
CA ALA A 285 -19.38 -22.21 39.94
C ALA A 285 -18.69 -23.31 40.73
N ALA A 286 -18.93 -23.38 42.04
CA ALA A 286 -18.41 -24.43 42.89
C ALA A 286 -18.92 -25.82 42.48
N THR A 287 -20.21 -25.96 42.15
CA THR A 287 -20.80 -27.20 41.67
C THR A 287 -20.19 -27.65 40.33
N GLN A 288 -19.88 -26.70 39.44
CA GLN A 288 -19.24 -26.96 38.14
C GLN A 288 -17.73 -27.17 38.27
N GLY A 289 -17.12 -26.93 39.46
CA GLY A 289 -15.68 -26.97 39.62
C GLY A 289 -14.93 -25.85 38.88
N ILE A 290 -15.56 -24.69 38.73
CA ILE A 290 -15.03 -23.50 38.08
C ILE A 290 -14.58 -22.51 39.14
N ALA A 291 -13.33 -22.02 39.06
CA ALA A 291 -12.84 -21.00 39.98
C ALA A 291 -13.31 -19.60 39.54
N LEU A 292 -14.05 -18.88 40.37
CA LEU A 292 -14.35 -17.47 40.17
C LEU A 292 -13.18 -16.62 40.64
N SER A 293 -12.50 -15.94 39.70
CA SER A 293 -11.34 -15.09 39.98
C SER A 293 -11.77 -13.61 39.93
N HIS A 294 -11.99 -13.04 41.11
CA HIS A 294 -12.30 -11.62 41.26
C HIS A 294 -11.04 -10.77 41.05
N ILE A 295 -11.14 -9.67 40.29
CA ILE A 295 -10.04 -8.72 40.15
C ILE A 295 -9.76 -8.00 41.49
N GLN A 296 -8.51 -7.64 41.71
CA GLN A 296 -8.15 -6.90 42.91
C GLN A 296 -8.73 -5.47 42.87
N PRO A 297 -9.27 -4.94 43.98
CA PRO A 297 -9.72 -3.56 44.04
C PRO A 297 -8.63 -2.58 43.58
N GLY A 298 -8.98 -1.66 42.67
CA GLY A 298 -8.05 -0.68 42.10
C GLY A 298 -7.12 -1.19 41.00
N LYS A 299 -7.26 -2.44 40.57
CA LYS A 299 -6.48 -3.00 39.43
C LYS A 299 -7.36 -3.42 38.24
N PRO A 300 -8.02 -2.46 37.54
CA PRO A 300 -8.88 -2.77 36.41
C PRO A 300 -8.13 -3.45 35.25
N GLN A 301 -6.80 -3.27 35.21
CA GLN A 301 -5.95 -3.92 34.18
C GLN A 301 -6.06 -5.44 34.19
N GLN A 302 -6.45 -6.06 35.30
CA GLN A 302 -6.63 -7.51 35.42
C GLN A 302 -7.81 -8.02 34.56
N ASN A 303 -8.73 -7.15 34.14
CA ASN A 303 -9.83 -7.47 33.21
C ASN A 303 -9.67 -6.80 31.80
N ALA A 304 -8.44 -6.42 31.46
CA ALA A 304 -8.14 -5.63 30.28
C ALA A 304 -8.57 -6.30 28.96
N TYR A 305 -8.67 -7.63 28.92
CA TYR A 305 -9.04 -8.35 27.68
C TYR A 305 -10.52 -8.17 27.35
N VAL A 306 -11.41 -8.40 28.30
CA VAL A 306 -12.84 -8.18 28.09
C VAL A 306 -13.17 -6.69 27.99
N GLU A 307 -12.48 -5.79 28.70
CA GLU A 307 -12.64 -4.35 28.51
C GLU A 307 -12.30 -3.90 27.08
N ARG A 308 -11.25 -4.46 26.50
CA ARG A 308 -10.91 -4.21 25.10
C ARG A 308 -11.95 -4.79 24.14
N TYR A 309 -12.44 -5.98 24.43
CA TYR A 309 -13.51 -6.61 23.66
C TYR A 309 -14.80 -5.78 23.72
N ASN A 310 -15.22 -5.33 24.90
CA ASN A 310 -16.35 -4.45 25.10
C ASN A 310 -16.24 -3.15 24.29
N ARG A 311 -15.04 -2.58 24.19
CA ARG A 311 -14.80 -1.41 23.34
C ARG A 311 -15.03 -1.73 21.87
N THR A 312 -14.63 -2.92 21.42
CA THR A 312 -14.86 -3.37 20.04
C THR A 312 -16.36 -3.58 19.79
N VAL A 313 -17.07 -4.26 20.70
CA VAL A 313 -18.53 -4.43 20.66
C VAL A 313 -19.23 -3.07 20.54
N ARG A 314 -18.83 -2.10 21.37
CA ARG A 314 -19.43 -0.76 21.33
C ARG A 314 -19.22 -0.09 19.99
N HIS A 315 -17.97 -0.01 19.49
CA HIS A 315 -17.65 0.76 18.28
C HIS A 315 -18.07 0.09 16.99
N GLU A 316 -18.06 -1.24 16.93
CA GLU A 316 -18.35 -1.98 15.70
C GLU A 316 -19.83 -2.39 15.58
N TRP A 317 -20.56 -2.36 16.66
CA TRP A 317 -21.98 -2.73 16.68
C TRP A 317 -22.82 -1.65 17.35
N LEU A 318 -22.78 -1.45 18.66
CA LEU A 318 -23.72 -0.59 19.38
C LEU A 318 -23.74 0.86 18.87
N ASP A 319 -22.59 1.47 18.60
CA ASP A 319 -22.48 2.85 18.07
C ASP A 319 -22.87 2.96 16.58
N GLN A 320 -23.16 1.85 15.88
CA GLN A 320 -23.46 1.85 14.45
C GLN A 320 -24.96 1.74 14.12
N TYR A 321 -25.76 1.28 15.09
CA TYR A 321 -27.17 0.96 14.88
C TYR A 321 -28.05 1.63 15.94
N ILE A 322 -29.24 2.02 15.55
CA ILE A 322 -30.35 2.36 16.46
C ILE A 322 -31.14 1.06 16.60
N ILE A 323 -31.30 0.59 17.82
CA ILE A 323 -31.89 -0.71 18.13
C ILE A 323 -33.28 -0.47 18.66
N GLU A 324 -34.29 -1.10 18.06
CA GLU A 324 -35.72 -0.88 18.39
C GLU A 324 -36.25 -1.85 19.47
N SER A 325 -35.74 -3.10 19.48
CA SER A 325 -36.20 -4.14 20.42
C SER A 325 -35.05 -4.98 21.01
N ILE A 326 -35.36 -5.71 22.06
CA ILE A 326 -34.43 -6.65 22.70
C ILE A 326 -34.09 -7.84 21.77
N GLU A 327 -35.09 -8.32 21.07
CA GLU A 327 -34.97 -9.41 20.10
C GLU A 327 -34.02 -9.02 18.98
N GLU A 328 -34.18 -7.82 18.44
CA GLU A 328 -33.30 -7.25 17.43
C GLU A 328 -31.87 -7.09 17.99
N ALA A 329 -31.74 -6.59 19.21
CA ALA A 329 -30.43 -6.48 19.88
C ALA A 329 -29.73 -7.83 19.98
N GLN A 330 -30.46 -8.89 20.38
CA GLN A 330 -29.88 -10.24 20.50
C GLN A 330 -29.52 -10.82 19.13
N GLU A 331 -30.31 -10.57 18.11
CA GLU A 331 -30.01 -11.01 16.74
C GLU A 331 -28.74 -10.33 16.21
N PHE A 332 -28.63 -9.03 16.35
CA PHE A 332 -27.44 -8.29 15.97
C PHE A 332 -26.20 -8.72 16.77
N ALA A 333 -26.34 -9.00 18.06
CA ALA A 333 -25.28 -9.53 18.90
C ALA A 333 -24.75 -10.86 18.33
N THR A 334 -25.65 -11.75 17.97
CA THR A 334 -25.32 -13.07 17.42
C THR A 334 -24.62 -12.94 16.04
N GLN A 335 -25.15 -12.12 15.15
CA GLN A 335 -24.56 -11.87 13.84
C GLN A 335 -23.18 -11.21 13.93
N TRP A 336 -23.05 -10.22 14.83
CA TRP A 336 -21.79 -9.55 15.06
C TRP A 336 -20.75 -10.51 15.65
N LEU A 337 -21.12 -11.31 16.65
CA LEU A 337 -20.26 -12.30 17.27
C LEU A 337 -19.75 -13.33 16.23
N TRP A 338 -20.66 -13.86 15.40
CA TRP A 338 -20.31 -14.77 14.33
C TRP A 338 -19.30 -14.14 13.35
N THR A 339 -19.54 -12.89 12.93
CA THR A 339 -18.63 -12.16 12.04
C THR A 339 -17.25 -11.93 12.69
N TYR A 340 -17.24 -11.60 13.99
CA TYR A 340 -16.02 -11.37 14.76
C TYR A 340 -15.18 -12.66 14.86
N VAL A 341 -15.81 -13.78 15.22
CA VAL A 341 -15.14 -15.08 15.35
C VAL A 341 -14.65 -15.58 14.00
N SER A 342 -15.51 -15.63 12.99
CA SER A 342 -15.14 -16.12 11.65
C SER A 342 -14.06 -15.27 10.98
N ALA A 343 -14.07 -13.95 11.17
CA ALA A 343 -13.07 -13.07 10.57
C ALA A 343 -11.68 -13.24 11.20
N ILE A 344 -11.61 -13.55 12.49
CA ILE A 344 -10.35 -13.54 13.25
C ILE A 344 -9.81 -14.93 13.50
N PHE A 345 -10.68 -15.93 13.74
CA PHE A 345 -10.27 -17.23 14.28
C PHE A 345 -10.47 -18.42 13.34
N ASP A 346 -11.43 -18.38 12.40
CA ASP A 346 -11.61 -19.44 11.42
C ASP A 346 -10.62 -19.30 10.25
N ALA A 347 -9.32 -19.34 10.59
CA ALA A 347 -8.29 -19.60 9.61
C ALA A 347 -7.97 -21.10 9.63
N PRO A 348 -8.03 -21.81 8.47
CA PRO A 348 -7.58 -23.18 8.39
C PRO A 348 -6.08 -23.30 8.63
#